data_98649991b79514e44550b6b26c397ac3
#
_entry.id   98649991b79514e44550b6b26c397ac3
#
_cell.length_a   1.000
_cell.length_b   1.000
_cell.length_c   1.000
_cell.angle_alpha   90.00
_cell.angle_beta   90.00
_cell.angle_gamma   90.00
#
_symmetry.space_group_name_H-M   'P 1'
#
loop_
_entity.id
_entity.type
_entity.pdbx_description
1 polymer ?
#
loop_
_entity_poly.entity_id
_entity_poly.type
_entity_poly.pdbx_seq_one_letter_code
_entity_poly.pdbx_strand_id
1 'polypeptide(L)'
;NLKCDSILNLTHQTSLNYNYNMGQLEKELRQKERIGKTQKIILSAIATAGVISIAILAPNALQAFGMISKTVERKRKYEIKSSLAKLANRNLIEFQKNKNGYTLARLTANGEKILRLAKINNYQIKKPKKWDGKWRVITFDIKEERKSTRNKIRHTLKTIGFRQLHKSVWVYPYDCEDFITLLKADFRIGRDLLYMIVWKMEHEKPLLNYFKLKRD
;
A
#
# COMPACT_ATOMS: atom_id res chain seq x y z
N ASN A 1 31.33 10.64 39.81
CA ASN A 1 30.50 11.34 38.80
C ASN A 1 30.92 11.13 37.33
N LEU A 2 32.03 10.46 37.05
CA LEU A 2 32.53 10.22 35.68
C LEU A 2 31.99 8.92 35.02
N LYS A 3 31.25 8.05 35.77
CA LYS A 3 30.68 6.82 35.24
C LYS A 3 29.24 6.94 34.68
N CYS A 4 28.50 7.97 35.05
CA CYS A 4 27.14 8.18 34.55
C CYS A 4 27.10 8.78 33.13
N ASP A 5 28.03 9.65 32.80
CA ASP A 5 28.02 10.35 31.51
C ASP A 5 28.43 9.43 30.34
N SER A 6 29.27 8.41 30.61
CA SER A 6 29.65 7.44 29.60
C SER A 6 28.53 6.44 29.23
N ILE A 7 27.68 6.11 30.17
CA ILE A 7 26.51 5.23 29.92
C ILE A 7 25.41 5.98 29.17
N LEU A 8 25.17 7.24 29.50
CA LEU A 8 24.21 8.08 28.80
C LEU A 8 24.60 8.35 27.33
N ASN A 9 25.89 8.57 27.08
CA ASN A 9 26.40 8.74 25.70
C ASN A 9 26.34 7.45 24.89
N LEU A 10 26.60 6.29 25.47
CA LEU A 10 26.48 5.01 24.79
C LEU A 10 25.00 4.67 24.45
N THR A 11 24.07 4.94 25.35
CA THR A 11 22.63 4.70 25.10
C THR A 11 22.07 5.67 24.07
N HIS A 12 22.54 6.93 24.04
CA HIS A 12 22.10 7.91 23.04
C HIS A 12 22.68 7.59 21.64
N GLN A 13 23.92 7.15 21.57
CA GLN A 13 24.58 6.77 20.31
C GLN A 13 24.03 5.46 19.73
N THR A 14 23.67 4.48 20.59
CA THR A 14 22.99 3.25 20.15
C THR A 14 21.57 3.51 19.70
N SER A 15 20.82 4.43 20.32
CA SER A 15 19.46 4.79 19.90
C SER A 15 19.46 5.58 18.59
N LEU A 16 20.43 6.46 18.35
CA LEU A 16 20.60 7.19 17.09
C LEU A 16 21.01 6.27 15.94
N ASN A 17 21.93 5.32 16.16
CA ASN A 17 22.32 4.34 15.17
C ASN A 17 21.19 3.34 14.86
N TYR A 18 20.39 2.95 15.87
CA TYR A 18 19.22 2.09 15.67
C TYR A 18 18.16 2.79 14.83
N ASN A 19 17.86 4.06 15.10
CA ASN A 19 16.91 4.84 14.31
C ASN A 19 17.40 5.14 12.90
N TYR A 20 18.70 5.35 12.69
CA TYR A 20 19.29 5.56 11.36
C TYR A 20 19.22 4.28 10.51
N ASN A 21 19.56 3.12 11.07
CA ASN A 21 19.48 1.83 10.37
C ASN A 21 18.03 1.42 10.09
N MET A 22 17.09 1.72 11.01
CA MET A 22 15.66 1.48 10.80
C MET A 22 15.10 2.32 9.65
N GLY A 23 15.53 3.56 9.50
CA GLY A 23 15.12 4.43 8.39
C GLY A 23 15.65 3.98 7.02
N GLN A 24 16.86 3.42 6.97
CA GLN A 24 17.42 2.84 5.76
C GLN A 24 16.73 1.52 5.38
N LEU A 25 16.57 0.60 6.33
CA LEU A 25 15.79 -0.63 6.15
C LEU A 25 14.36 -0.35 5.68
N GLU A 26 13.72 0.67 6.22
CA GLU A 26 12.38 1.08 5.80
C GLU A 26 12.37 1.66 4.38
N LYS A 27 13.39 2.42 3.98
CA LYS A 27 13.57 2.90 2.60
C LYS A 27 13.82 1.76 1.62
N GLU A 28 14.66 0.78 1.98
CA GLU A 28 14.93 -0.39 1.17
C GLU A 28 13.70 -1.30 1.03
N LEU A 29 12.94 -1.51 2.12
CA LEU A 29 11.67 -2.25 2.08
C LEU A 29 10.62 -1.52 1.22
N ARG A 30 10.54 -0.19 1.30
CA ARG A 30 9.67 0.62 0.44
C ARG A 30 10.08 0.55 -1.03
N GLN A 31 11.38 0.50 -1.34
CA GLN A 31 11.87 0.31 -2.71
C GLN A 31 11.55 -1.10 -3.23
N LYS A 32 11.72 -2.13 -2.38
CA LYS A 32 11.35 -3.52 -2.70
C LYS A 32 9.83 -3.71 -2.86
N GLU A 33 9.01 -2.96 -2.12
CA GLU A 33 7.54 -3.03 -2.21
C GLU A 33 6.94 -2.22 -3.36
N ARG A 34 7.69 -1.30 -3.98
CA ARG A 34 7.20 -0.52 -5.12
C ARG A 34 7.01 -1.40 -6.35
N ILE A 35 5.76 -1.54 -6.75
CA ILE A 35 5.37 -2.22 -7.98
C ILE A 35 5.20 -1.18 -9.08
N GLY A 36 5.93 -1.34 -10.19
CA GLY A 36 5.81 -0.49 -11.36
C GLY A 36 4.42 -0.56 -12.00
N LYS A 37 4.07 0.44 -12.83
CA LYS A 37 2.78 0.51 -13.52
C LYS A 37 2.49 -0.76 -14.33
N THR A 38 3.44 -1.22 -15.13
CA THR A 38 3.33 -2.46 -15.94
C THR A 38 3.13 -3.70 -15.07
N GLN A 39 3.86 -3.80 -13.95
CA GLN A 39 3.71 -4.91 -13.00
C GLN A 39 2.31 -4.94 -12.34
N LYS A 40 1.75 -3.77 -11.98
CA LYS A 40 0.38 -3.68 -11.45
C LYS A 40 -0.65 -4.15 -12.47
N ILE A 41 -0.48 -3.77 -13.74
CA ILE A 41 -1.36 -4.19 -14.84
C ILE A 41 -1.31 -5.71 -14.99
N ILE A 42 -0.11 -6.32 -15.01
CA ILE A 42 0.07 -7.76 -15.12
C ILE A 42 -0.59 -8.49 -13.94
N LEU A 43 -0.32 -8.06 -12.70
CA LEU A 43 -0.93 -8.66 -11.51
C LEU A 43 -2.46 -8.55 -11.51
N SER A 44 -3.00 -7.39 -11.92
CA SER A 44 -4.44 -7.18 -12.02
C SER A 44 -5.07 -8.06 -13.09
N ALA A 45 -4.43 -8.22 -14.23
CA ALA A 45 -4.89 -9.08 -15.32
C ALA A 45 -4.91 -10.56 -14.88
N ILE A 46 -3.85 -11.03 -14.20
CA ILE A 46 -3.81 -12.39 -13.65
C ILE A 46 -4.90 -12.58 -12.60
N ALA A 47 -5.13 -11.60 -11.71
CA ALA A 47 -6.17 -11.68 -10.69
C ALA A 47 -7.59 -11.77 -11.28
N THR A 48 -7.84 -11.08 -12.40
CA THR A 48 -9.16 -11.08 -13.06
C THR A 48 -9.39 -12.38 -13.82
N ALA A 49 -8.38 -12.89 -14.52
CA ALA A 49 -8.47 -14.10 -15.34
C ALA A 49 -8.17 -15.39 -14.55
N GLY A 50 -7.70 -15.30 -13.29
CA GLY A 50 -7.22 -16.42 -12.48
C GLY A 50 -5.86 -16.94 -12.93
N VAL A 51 -5.67 -17.12 -14.23
CA VAL A 51 -4.44 -17.59 -14.86
C VAL A 51 -4.28 -16.93 -16.22
N ILE A 52 -3.08 -16.46 -16.55
CA ILE A 52 -2.79 -15.94 -17.91
C ILE A 52 -1.70 -16.77 -18.56
N SER A 53 -1.96 -17.23 -19.80
CA SER A 53 -0.94 -17.83 -20.64
C SER A 53 0.09 -16.76 -21.01
N ILE A 54 1.38 -17.07 -20.86
CA ILE A 54 2.46 -16.17 -21.27
C ILE A 54 2.44 -15.93 -22.79
N ALA A 55 1.90 -16.88 -23.56
CA ALA A 55 1.66 -16.71 -24.98
C ALA A 55 0.72 -15.54 -25.30
N ILE A 56 -0.29 -15.27 -24.45
CA ILE A 56 -1.21 -14.13 -24.60
C ILE A 56 -0.50 -12.80 -24.26
N LEU A 57 0.50 -12.82 -23.39
CA LEU A 57 1.33 -11.66 -23.08
C LEU A 57 2.45 -11.46 -24.13
N ALA A 58 2.64 -12.43 -25.05
CA ALA A 58 3.54 -12.28 -26.18
C ALA A 58 2.89 -11.36 -27.23
N PRO A 59 3.65 -10.43 -27.84
CA PRO A 59 3.11 -9.42 -28.74
C PRO A 59 2.53 -9.98 -30.05
N ASN A 60 2.76 -11.24 -30.38
CA ASN A 60 2.17 -11.88 -31.57
C ASN A 60 0.62 -11.92 -31.48
N ALA A 61 0.05 -11.91 -30.26
CA ALA A 61 -1.40 -11.77 -30.08
C ALA A 61 -1.90 -10.34 -30.38
N LEU A 62 -1.02 -9.33 -30.33
CA LEU A 62 -1.33 -7.93 -30.63
C LEU A 62 -1.14 -7.60 -32.12
N GLN A 63 -0.44 -8.44 -32.89
CA GLN A 63 -0.34 -8.31 -34.35
C GLN A 63 -1.68 -8.53 -35.07
N ALA A 64 -2.59 -9.31 -34.46
CA ALA A 64 -3.95 -9.48 -34.98
C ALA A 64 -4.76 -8.15 -35.00
N PHE A 65 -4.32 -7.11 -34.31
CA PHE A 65 -4.98 -5.80 -34.28
C PHE A 65 -4.29 -4.69 -35.09
N GLY A 66 -3.26 -5.00 -35.89
CA GLY A 66 -2.78 -4.16 -37.03
C GLY A 66 -2.29 -2.74 -36.72
N MET A 67 -2.09 -2.32 -35.46
CA MET A 67 -1.92 -0.92 -35.11
C MET A 67 -0.59 -0.51 -34.45
N ILE A 68 0.45 -1.35 -34.41
CA ILE A 68 1.67 -1.01 -33.66
C ILE A 68 2.93 -1.17 -34.48
N SER A 69 3.75 -0.10 -34.56
CA SER A 69 5.09 -0.11 -35.18
C SER A 69 6.01 -1.18 -34.56
N LYS A 70 6.79 -1.89 -35.36
CA LYS A 70 7.73 -2.96 -34.93
C LYS A 70 8.70 -2.54 -33.82
N THR A 71 9.07 -1.26 -33.76
CA THR A 71 9.98 -0.72 -32.73
C THR A 71 9.28 -0.59 -31.36
N VAL A 72 8.02 -0.12 -31.35
CA VAL A 72 7.19 0.01 -30.13
C VAL A 72 6.86 -1.38 -29.57
N GLU A 73 6.61 -2.34 -30.45
CA GLU A 73 6.35 -3.73 -30.11
C GLU A 73 7.55 -4.39 -29.41
N ARG A 74 8.77 -4.21 -29.94
CA ARG A 74 9.99 -4.76 -29.33
C ARG A 74 10.23 -4.20 -27.93
N LYS A 75 10.03 -2.91 -27.72
CA LYS A 75 10.17 -2.26 -26.43
C LYS A 75 9.14 -2.78 -25.42
N ARG A 76 7.86 -2.90 -25.82
CA ARG A 76 6.79 -3.46 -24.97
C ARG A 76 7.05 -4.93 -24.60
N LYS A 77 7.52 -5.74 -25.55
CA LYS A 77 7.89 -7.14 -25.30
C LYS A 77 8.96 -7.25 -24.22
N TYR A 78 10.00 -6.43 -24.32
CA TYR A 78 11.07 -6.38 -23.34
C TYR A 78 10.55 -5.94 -21.94
N GLU A 79 9.71 -4.90 -21.88
CA GLU A 79 9.12 -4.40 -20.62
C GLU A 79 8.23 -5.45 -19.95
N ILE A 80 7.39 -6.16 -20.71
CA ILE A 80 6.53 -7.23 -20.17
C ILE A 80 7.39 -8.38 -19.65
N LYS A 81 8.37 -8.86 -20.46
CA LYS A 81 9.27 -9.94 -20.07
C LYS A 81 10.06 -9.60 -18.79
N SER A 82 10.64 -8.39 -18.75
CA SER A 82 11.36 -7.88 -17.59
C SER A 82 10.45 -7.77 -16.36
N SER A 83 9.21 -7.30 -16.55
CA SER A 83 8.23 -7.19 -15.46
C SER A 83 7.81 -8.54 -14.92
N LEU A 84 7.58 -9.54 -15.78
CA LEU A 84 7.27 -10.91 -15.37
C LEU A 84 8.42 -11.53 -14.57
N ALA A 85 9.66 -11.40 -15.06
CA ALA A 85 10.83 -11.88 -14.34
C ALA A 85 10.97 -11.23 -12.94
N LYS A 86 10.78 -9.90 -12.85
CA LYS A 86 10.81 -9.17 -11.58
C LYS A 86 9.69 -9.63 -10.64
N LEU A 87 8.49 -9.90 -11.13
CA LEU A 87 7.38 -10.39 -10.32
C LEU A 87 7.64 -11.81 -9.80
N ALA A 88 8.19 -12.69 -10.63
CA ALA A 88 8.57 -14.05 -10.24
C ALA A 88 9.70 -14.04 -9.19
N ASN A 89 10.78 -13.28 -9.41
CA ASN A 89 11.90 -13.15 -8.48
C ASN A 89 11.44 -12.59 -7.10
N ARG A 90 10.34 -11.83 -7.07
CA ARG A 90 9.72 -11.33 -5.84
C ARG A 90 8.69 -12.29 -5.25
N ASN A 91 8.53 -13.47 -5.83
CA ASN A 91 7.54 -14.45 -5.42
C ASN A 91 6.10 -13.88 -5.39
N LEU A 92 5.76 -13.05 -6.40
CA LEU A 92 4.42 -12.49 -6.56
C LEU A 92 3.59 -13.25 -7.59
N ILE A 93 4.25 -13.92 -8.52
CA ILE A 93 3.70 -14.86 -9.49
C ILE A 93 4.54 -16.12 -9.53
N GLU A 94 3.91 -17.20 -9.91
CA GLU A 94 4.55 -18.48 -10.22
C GLU A 94 4.22 -18.90 -11.66
N PHE A 95 5.10 -19.70 -12.25
CA PHE A 95 4.89 -20.24 -13.58
C PHE A 95 4.58 -21.73 -13.50
N GLN A 96 3.50 -22.15 -14.15
CA GLN A 96 3.09 -23.53 -14.25
C GLN A 96 2.93 -23.92 -15.74
N LYS A 97 3.31 -25.13 -16.11
CA LYS A 97 3.00 -25.69 -17.43
C LYS A 97 1.65 -26.38 -17.38
N ASN A 98 0.79 -26.07 -18.34
CA ASN A 98 -0.46 -26.82 -18.51
C ASN A 98 -0.20 -28.14 -19.26
N LYS A 99 -1.25 -28.98 -19.36
CA LYS A 99 -1.21 -30.27 -20.08
C LYS A 99 -0.81 -30.13 -21.55
N ASN A 100 -1.03 -28.97 -22.15
CA ASN A 100 -0.72 -28.66 -23.55
C ASN A 100 0.67 -27.98 -23.73
N GLY A 101 1.52 -28.00 -22.70
CA GLY A 101 2.88 -27.44 -22.75
C GLY A 101 2.96 -25.90 -22.64
N TYR A 102 1.85 -25.17 -22.57
CA TYR A 102 1.86 -23.71 -22.41
C TYR A 102 2.26 -23.33 -21.00
N THR A 103 3.11 -22.31 -20.91
CA THR A 103 3.48 -21.71 -19.61
C THR A 103 2.41 -20.71 -19.17
N LEU A 104 1.89 -20.94 -18.00
CA LEU A 104 0.86 -20.11 -17.37
C LEU A 104 1.46 -19.32 -16.19
N ALA A 105 1.08 -18.07 -16.03
CA ALA A 105 1.40 -17.27 -14.87
C ALA A 105 0.19 -17.23 -13.92
N ARG A 106 0.43 -17.48 -12.64
CA ARG A 106 -0.56 -17.48 -11.56
C ARG A 106 -0.09 -16.57 -10.43
N LEU A 107 -1.02 -15.95 -9.70
CA LEU A 107 -0.67 -15.23 -8.49
C LEU A 107 -0.30 -16.21 -7.37
N THR A 108 0.76 -15.86 -6.64
CA THR A 108 1.04 -16.47 -5.33
C THR A 108 0.20 -15.78 -4.25
N ALA A 109 0.11 -16.38 -3.08
CA ALA A 109 -0.53 -15.76 -1.90
C ALA A 109 0.08 -14.38 -1.58
N ASN A 110 1.40 -14.22 -1.80
CA ASN A 110 2.08 -12.94 -1.65
C ASN A 110 1.69 -11.93 -2.73
N GLY A 111 1.55 -12.39 -3.99
CA GLY A 111 1.06 -11.55 -5.10
C GLY A 111 -0.34 -11.03 -4.87
N GLU A 112 -1.26 -11.88 -4.41
CA GLU A 112 -2.61 -11.48 -4.04
C GLU A 112 -2.62 -10.43 -2.92
N LYS A 113 -1.81 -10.65 -1.87
CA LYS A 113 -1.67 -9.71 -0.75
C LYS A 113 -1.20 -8.33 -1.22
N ILE A 114 -0.17 -8.28 -2.06
CA ILE A 114 0.37 -7.03 -2.61
C ILE A 114 -0.66 -6.33 -3.49
N LEU A 115 -1.42 -7.08 -4.29
CA LEU A 115 -2.47 -6.50 -5.14
C LEU A 115 -3.62 -5.92 -4.30
N ARG A 116 -4.05 -6.59 -3.21
CA ARG A 116 -5.03 -6.06 -2.26
C ARG A 116 -4.55 -4.75 -1.65
N LEU A 117 -3.31 -4.70 -1.16
CA LEU A 117 -2.71 -3.49 -0.60
C LEU A 117 -2.64 -2.35 -1.63
N ALA A 118 -2.33 -2.67 -2.89
CA ALA A 118 -2.32 -1.68 -3.97
C ALA A 118 -3.72 -1.13 -4.27
N LYS A 119 -4.76 -1.95 -4.17
CA LYS A 119 -6.16 -1.50 -4.29
C LYS A 119 -6.55 -0.57 -3.14
N ILE A 120 -6.21 -0.93 -1.90
CA ILE A 120 -6.48 -0.09 -0.72
C ILE A 120 -5.76 1.25 -0.81
N ASN A 121 -4.48 1.27 -1.18
CA ASN A 121 -3.71 2.51 -1.31
C ASN A 121 -4.21 3.42 -2.45
N ASN A 122 -4.93 2.88 -3.42
CA ASN A 122 -5.57 3.63 -4.50
C ASN A 122 -7.06 3.89 -4.23
N TYR A 123 -7.58 3.50 -3.06
CA TYR A 123 -8.97 3.74 -2.70
C TYR A 123 -9.23 5.24 -2.63
N GLN A 124 -10.30 5.67 -3.28
CA GLN A 124 -10.72 7.07 -3.26
C GLN A 124 -11.99 7.20 -2.43
N ILE A 125 -11.87 7.87 -1.30
CA ILE A 125 -13.02 8.21 -0.48
C ILE A 125 -13.82 9.30 -1.21
N LYS A 126 -15.12 9.10 -1.38
CA LYS A 126 -16.00 10.08 -1.98
C LYS A 126 -16.02 11.35 -1.13
N LYS A 127 -15.75 12.49 -1.74
CA LYS A 127 -15.83 13.80 -1.09
C LYS A 127 -17.15 14.44 -1.46
N PRO A 128 -18.11 14.58 -0.54
CA PRO A 128 -19.37 15.26 -0.81
C PRO A 128 -19.12 16.74 -1.07
N LYS A 129 -20.04 17.39 -1.76
CA LYS A 129 -19.98 18.86 -2.05
C LYS A 129 -20.02 19.69 -0.76
N LYS A 130 -20.75 19.24 0.24
CA LYS A 130 -20.84 19.87 1.56
C LYS A 130 -20.37 18.89 2.62
N TRP A 131 -19.54 19.37 3.56
CA TRP A 131 -19.14 18.60 4.74
C TRP A 131 -20.31 18.51 5.71
N ASP A 132 -20.50 17.35 6.32
CA ASP A 132 -21.58 17.08 7.28
C ASP A 132 -21.29 17.55 8.72
N GLY A 133 -20.19 18.28 8.92
CA GLY A 133 -19.77 18.77 10.23
C GLY A 133 -19.20 17.70 11.17
N LYS A 134 -19.03 16.46 10.72
CA LYS A 134 -18.58 15.35 11.57
C LYS A 134 -17.17 14.92 11.22
N TRP A 135 -16.37 14.68 12.25
CA TRP A 135 -15.05 14.09 12.11
C TRP A 135 -15.11 12.57 12.21
N ARG A 136 -14.37 11.89 11.38
CA ARG A 136 -14.12 10.45 11.45
C ARG A 136 -12.78 10.24 12.10
N VAL A 137 -12.81 9.72 13.30
CA VAL A 137 -11.61 9.49 14.11
C VAL A 137 -11.34 8.00 14.16
N ILE A 138 -10.10 7.66 13.91
CA ILE A 138 -9.59 6.29 13.96
C ILE A 138 -8.54 6.24 15.04
N THR A 139 -8.65 5.26 15.92
CA THR A 139 -7.58 4.90 16.82
C THR A 139 -7.28 3.41 16.72
N PHE A 140 -6.03 3.03 16.89
CA PHE A 140 -5.65 1.63 16.89
C PHE A 140 -4.54 1.36 17.90
N ASP A 141 -4.67 0.20 18.54
CA ASP A 141 -3.66 -0.37 19.42
C ASP A 141 -3.21 -1.70 18.84
N ILE A 142 -2.00 -1.72 18.29
CA ILE A 142 -1.42 -2.88 17.62
C ILE A 142 -0.13 -3.23 18.34
N LYS A 143 -0.08 -4.47 18.85
CA LYS A 143 1.04 -5.02 19.60
C LYS A 143 2.38 -4.85 18.87
N GLU A 144 3.47 -4.77 19.63
CA GLU A 144 4.82 -4.50 19.09
C GLU A 144 5.29 -5.60 18.11
N GLU A 145 4.91 -6.86 18.34
CA GLU A 145 5.21 -7.97 17.44
C GLU A 145 4.67 -7.76 16.03
N ARG A 146 3.62 -6.93 15.92
CA ARG A 146 2.99 -6.53 14.64
C ARG A 146 3.38 -5.12 14.18
N LYS A 147 4.54 -4.61 14.56
CA LYS A 147 5.06 -3.28 14.19
C LYS A 147 5.03 -3.02 12.68
N SER A 148 5.35 -4.02 11.86
CA SER A 148 5.27 -3.92 10.41
C SER A 148 3.84 -3.60 9.94
N THR A 149 2.82 -4.27 10.50
CA THR A 149 1.41 -4.01 10.22
C THR A 149 1.01 -2.59 10.64
N ARG A 150 1.39 -2.17 11.85
CA ARG A 150 1.15 -0.82 12.36
C ARG A 150 1.71 0.25 11.41
N ASN A 151 2.93 0.08 10.93
CA ASN A 151 3.57 1.02 10.00
C ASN A 151 2.88 1.04 8.63
N LYS A 152 2.43 -0.11 8.13
CA LYS A 152 1.65 -0.19 6.88
C LYS A 152 0.33 0.55 6.99
N ILE A 153 -0.38 0.39 8.11
CA ILE A 153 -1.64 1.10 8.37
C ILE A 153 -1.40 2.61 8.40
N ARG A 154 -0.39 3.09 9.13
CA ARG A 154 -0.03 4.52 9.15
C ARG A 154 0.26 5.05 7.75
N HIS A 155 1.03 4.30 6.97
CA HIS A 155 1.33 4.68 5.59
C HIS A 155 0.08 4.74 4.73
N THR A 156 -0.79 3.75 4.82
CA THR A 156 -2.07 3.68 4.08
C THR A 156 -2.97 4.86 4.45
N LEU A 157 -3.17 5.13 5.74
CA LEU A 157 -3.98 6.25 6.20
C LEU A 157 -3.44 7.60 5.67
N LYS A 158 -2.12 7.79 5.75
CA LYS A 158 -1.46 8.99 5.21
C LYS A 158 -1.65 9.13 3.71
N THR A 159 -1.53 8.04 2.95
CA THR A 159 -1.69 8.04 1.47
C THR A 159 -3.12 8.37 1.06
N ILE A 160 -4.12 7.91 1.80
CA ILE A 160 -5.54 8.21 1.57
C ILE A 160 -5.88 9.66 1.94
N GLY A 161 -5.06 10.30 2.76
CA GLY A 161 -5.23 11.71 3.12
C GLY A 161 -5.73 11.94 4.54
N PHE A 162 -5.69 10.94 5.41
CA PHE A 162 -5.96 11.15 6.84
C PHE A 162 -4.89 12.03 7.47
N ARG A 163 -5.28 12.84 8.42
CA ARG A 163 -4.37 13.63 9.25
C ARG A 163 -4.11 12.90 10.57
N GLN A 164 -2.85 12.77 10.91
CA GLN A 164 -2.43 12.18 12.17
C GLN A 164 -2.56 13.23 13.30
N LEU A 165 -3.24 12.88 14.39
CA LEU A 165 -3.32 13.67 15.63
C LEU A 165 -2.29 13.20 16.65
N HIS A 166 -2.24 11.89 16.90
CA HIS A 166 -1.27 11.22 17.77
C HIS A 166 -0.71 9.96 17.10
N LYS A 167 0.26 9.29 17.74
CA LYS A 167 0.92 8.11 17.17
C LYS A 167 -0.02 7.05 16.58
N SER A 168 -1.20 6.88 17.20
CA SER A 168 -2.20 5.89 16.77
C SER A 168 -3.59 6.49 16.54
N VAL A 169 -3.72 7.84 16.54
CA VAL A 169 -4.99 8.56 16.35
C VAL A 169 -4.94 9.34 15.06
N TRP A 170 -5.93 9.12 14.20
CA TRP A 170 -6.04 9.72 12.90
C TRP A 170 -7.43 10.28 12.67
N VAL A 171 -7.53 11.33 11.87
CA VAL A 171 -8.80 12.01 11.60
C VAL A 171 -8.99 12.23 10.10
N TYR A 172 -10.23 12.13 9.67
CA TYR A 172 -10.66 12.44 8.32
C TYR A 172 -12.05 13.12 8.34
N PRO A 173 -12.37 14.05 7.43
CA PRO A 173 -13.63 14.78 7.49
C PRO A 173 -14.82 14.08 6.82
N TYR A 174 -14.59 13.16 5.91
CA TYR A 174 -15.65 12.55 5.12
C TYR A 174 -15.91 11.11 5.54
N ASP A 175 -17.10 10.60 5.17
CA ASP A 175 -17.45 9.23 5.41
C ASP A 175 -16.44 8.27 4.76
N CYS A 176 -15.95 7.33 5.54
CA CYS A 176 -14.91 6.40 5.17
C CYS A 176 -15.14 4.99 5.76
N GLU A 177 -16.36 4.67 6.14
CA GLU A 177 -16.69 3.41 6.80
C GLU A 177 -16.32 2.20 5.93
N ASP A 178 -16.66 2.24 4.63
CA ASP A 178 -16.28 1.18 3.68
C ASP A 178 -14.77 0.97 3.62
N PHE A 179 -14.01 2.08 3.57
CA PHE A 179 -12.55 2.02 3.58
C PHE A 179 -12.02 1.40 4.88
N ILE A 180 -12.59 1.75 6.03
CA ILE A 180 -12.19 1.21 7.32
C ILE A 180 -12.51 -0.28 7.43
N THR A 181 -13.64 -0.70 6.90
CA THR A 181 -14.03 -2.11 6.83
C THR A 181 -13.02 -2.91 6.00
N LEU A 182 -12.64 -2.42 4.83
CA LEU A 182 -11.58 -3.02 4.00
C LEU A 182 -10.23 -3.05 4.73
N LEU A 183 -9.87 -1.95 5.39
CA LEU A 183 -8.61 -1.85 6.15
C LEU A 183 -8.55 -2.89 7.27
N LYS A 184 -9.65 -3.03 8.06
CA LYS A 184 -9.77 -4.02 9.13
C LYS A 184 -9.63 -5.45 8.62
N ALA A 185 -10.29 -5.77 7.51
CA ALA A 185 -10.27 -7.10 6.90
C ALA A 185 -8.86 -7.45 6.38
N ASP A 186 -8.23 -6.54 5.64
CA ASP A 186 -6.96 -6.79 4.97
C ASP A 186 -5.78 -6.93 5.95
N PHE A 187 -5.76 -6.10 6.98
CA PHE A 187 -4.73 -6.15 8.01
C PHE A 187 -5.05 -7.10 9.18
N ARG A 188 -6.24 -7.73 9.19
CA ARG A 188 -6.75 -8.59 10.27
C ARG A 188 -6.61 -7.94 11.65
N ILE A 189 -7.16 -6.74 11.76
CA ILE A 189 -7.06 -5.88 12.97
C ILE A 189 -8.43 -5.52 13.55
N GLY A 190 -9.45 -6.33 13.32
CA GLY A 190 -10.85 -6.04 13.68
C GLY A 190 -11.05 -5.23 14.95
N ARG A 191 -10.73 -5.82 16.13
CA ARG A 191 -10.90 -5.18 17.43
C ARG A 191 -9.79 -4.17 17.79
N ASP A 192 -8.62 -4.32 17.17
CA ASP A 192 -7.45 -3.47 17.44
C ASP A 192 -7.60 -2.06 16.85
N LEU A 193 -8.64 -1.81 16.05
CA LEU A 193 -8.95 -0.51 15.45
C LEU A 193 -10.38 -0.10 15.78
N LEU A 194 -10.51 1.06 16.41
CA LEU A 194 -11.79 1.71 16.66
C LEU A 194 -12.04 2.81 15.63
N TYR A 195 -13.26 2.89 15.15
CA TYR A 195 -13.76 3.95 14.28
C TYR A 195 -14.85 4.71 15.04
N MET A 196 -14.72 6.03 15.10
CA MET A 196 -15.60 6.91 15.83
C MET A 196 -16.06 8.06 14.94
N ILE A 197 -17.32 8.47 15.11
CA ILE A 197 -17.88 9.68 14.50
C ILE A 197 -17.96 10.73 15.62
N VAL A 198 -17.27 11.85 15.43
CA VAL A 198 -17.13 12.92 16.43
C VAL A 198 -17.71 14.21 15.89
N TRP A 199 -18.64 14.81 16.61
CA TRP A 199 -19.31 16.04 16.21
C TRP A 199 -18.48 17.28 16.49
N LYS A 200 -17.75 17.29 17.60
CA LYS A 200 -16.93 18.42 18.04
C LYS A 200 -15.64 17.91 18.66
N MET A 201 -14.55 18.57 18.35
CA MET A 201 -13.22 18.22 18.85
C MET A 201 -12.54 19.51 19.36
N GLU A 202 -11.82 19.39 20.44
CA GLU A 202 -10.97 20.47 20.89
C GLU A 202 -9.88 20.77 19.87
N HIS A 203 -9.49 22.03 19.77
CA HIS A 203 -8.45 22.48 18.85
C HIS A 203 -8.69 22.10 17.37
N GLU A 204 -9.94 22.08 16.92
CA GLU A 204 -10.28 21.68 15.54
C GLU A 204 -9.88 22.73 14.47
N LYS A 205 -9.61 23.99 14.83
CA LYS A 205 -9.24 25.06 13.88
C LYS A 205 -8.09 24.66 12.94
N PRO A 206 -6.97 24.08 13.40
CA PRO A 206 -5.91 23.60 12.51
C PRO A 206 -6.37 22.53 11.53
N LEU A 207 -7.32 21.67 11.92
CA LEU A 207 -7.88 20.63 11.06
C LEU A 207 -8.81 21.22 10.00
N LEU A 208 -9.66 22.15 10.36
CA LEU A 208 -10.52 22.89 9.42
C LEU A 208 -9.67 23.58 8.35
N ASN A 209 -8.58 24.24 8.74
CA ASN A 209 -7.65 24.88 7.82
C ASN A 209 -6.94 23.84 6.93
N TYR A 210 -6.47 22.74 7.51
CA TYR A 210 -5.78 21.68 6.75
C TYR A 210 -6.67 21.06 5.67
N PHE A 211 -7.93 20.78 6.00
CA PHE A 211 -8.91 20.18 5.07
C PHE A 211 -9.68 21.23 4.26
N LYS A 212 -9.42 22.52 4.45
CA LYS A 212 -10.12 23.65 3.80
C LYS A 212 -11.63 23.59 4.03
N LEU A 213 -12.04 23.32 5.25
CA LEU A 213 -13.43 23.21 5.68
C LEU A 213 -13.85 24.42 6.48
N LYS A 214 -15.14 24.73 6.44
CA LYS A 214 -15.79 25.71 7.30
C LYS A 214 -16.85 24.98 8.14
N ARG A 215 -17.03 25.39 9.37
CA ARG A 215 -18.16 24.99 10.18
C ARG A 215 -19.22 26.07 10.01
N ASP A 216 -20.40 25.67 9.53
CA ASP A 216 -21.57 26.57 9.45
C ASP A 216 -22.05 26.91 10.86
#